data_b8e338af918e794fb452f921c7f5026b
#
_entry.id   b8e338af918e794fb452f921c7f5026b
#
_cell.length_a   1.000
_cell.length_b   1.000
_cell.length_c   1.000
_cell.angle_alpha   90.00
_cell.angle_beta   90.00
_cell.angle_gamma   90.00
#
_symmetry.space_group_name_H-M   'P 1'
#
loop_
_entity.id
_entity.type
_entity.pdbx_description
1 polymer ?
#
loop_
_entity_poly.entity_id
_entity_poly.type
_entity_poly.pdbx_seq_one_letter_code
_entity_poly.pdbx_strand_id
1 'polypeptide(L)'
;MQHNLFEWNDNSSVISPNLISKDKTNIADQLALFFEILYAGRTPRINSDGVISNHASTYGSFQTMSGGTSGFPKVLERTCNSWILSFITNDKLYNLSGSRVALFGSLAHSLSLYGAIEAIFLGCEV
;
A
#
# COMPACT_ATOMS: atom_id res chain seq x y z
N MET A 1 -15.47 -2.72 -15.57
CA MET A 1 -15.56 -3.18 -14.17
C MET A 1 -14.89 -2.16 -13.26
N GLN A 2 -15.61 -1.66 -12.27
CA GLN A 2 -15.03 -0.75 -11.29
C GLN A 2 -14.31 -1.56 -10.21
N HIS A 3 -13.06 -1.19 -9.97
CA HIS A 3 -12.29 -1.72 -8.85
C HIS A 3 -12.45 -0.80 -7.67
N ASN A 4 -13.12 -1.27 -6.61
CA ASN A 4 -13.33 -0.48 -5.39
C ASN A 4 -12.27 -0.74 -4.32
N LEU A 5 -11.59 -1.88 -4.42
CA LEU A 5 -10.52 -2.29 -3.50
C LEU A 5 -9.27 -2.65 -4.27
N PHE A 6 -8.12 -2.49 -3.62
CA PHE A 6 -6.89 -3.07 -4.14
C PHE A 6 -7.00 -4.60 -4.11
N GLU A 7 -6.62 -5.25 -5.20
CA GLU A 7 -6.55 -6.69 -5.27
C GLU A 7 -5.11 -7.15 -5.21
N TRP A 8 -4.85 -8.16 -4.38
CA TRP A 8 -3.56 -8.84 -4.42
C TRP A 8 -3.56 -9.76 -5.64
N ASN A 9 -2.81 -9.38 -6.67
CA ASN A 9 -2.72 -10.18 -7.89
C ASN A 9 -2.06 -11.52 -7.60
N ASP A 10 -2.64 -12.61 -8.08
CA ASP A 10 -2.14 -13.98 -7.85
C ASP A 10 -0.72 -14.18 -8.34
N ASN A 11 -0.28 -13.40 -9.31
CA ASN A 11 1.08 -13.46 -9.85
C ASN A 11 2.09 -12.66 -9.04
N SER A 12 1.62 -11.89 -8.04
CA SER A 12 2.50 -11.04 -7.25
C SER A 12 3.03 -11.77 -6.01
N SER A 13 4.27 -11.47 -5.66
CA SER A 13 4.90 -11.99 -4.45
C SER A 13 5.83 -10.95 -3.84
N VAL A 14 6.03 -11.05 -2.52
CA VAL A 14 7.00 -10.26 -1.79
C VAL A 14 8.19 -11.15 -1.48
N ILE A 15 9.35 -10.85 -2.09
CA ILE A 15 10.48 -11.78 -2.14
C ILE A 15 11.34 -11.74 -0.88
N SER A 16 11.34 -10.69 -0.12
CA SER A 16 12.23 -10.56 1.04
C SER A 16 11.45 -10.62 2.35
N PRO A 17 10.99 -11.81 2.76
CA PRO A 17 10.19 -11.94 3.98
C PRO A 17 10.95 -11.57 5.25
N ASN A 18 12.28 -11.53 5.19
CA ASN A 18 13.13 -11.19 6.34
C ASN A 18 13.58 -9.74 6.34
N LEU A 19 13.10 -8.92 5.41
CA LEU A 19 13.47 -7.51 5.36
C LEU A 19 12.74 -6.77 6.47
N ILE A 20 13.49 -6.37 7.48
CA ILE A 20 12.99 -5.57 8.59
C ILE A 20 13.32 -4.11 8.29
N SER A 21 12.30 -3.25 8.28
CA SER A 21 12.49 -1.82 8.09
C SER A 21 13.23 -1.19 9.27
N LYS A 22 13.62 0.08 9.13
CA LYS A 22 14.22 0.85 10.24
C LYS A 22 13.33 0.87 11.48
N ASP A 23 12.02 0.78 11.29
CA ASP A 23 11.03 0.76 12.37
C ASP A 23 10.83 -0.64 12.96
N LYS A 24 11.67 -1.60 12.57
CA LYS A 24 11.62 -3.00 13.02
C LYS A 24 10.31 -3.71 12.66
N THR A 25 9.63 -3.23 11.61
CA THR A 25 8.42 -3.88 11.10
C THR A 25 8.77 -4.75 9.90
N ASN A 26 8.13 -5.91 9.79
CA ASN A 26 8.23 -6.73 8.59
C ASN A 26 7.28 -6.18 7.54
N ILE A 27 7.82 -5.70 6.43
CA ILE A 27 7.04 -5.06 5.37
C ILE A 27 6.03 -6.02 4.76
N ALA A 28 6.41 -7.28 4.54
CA ALA A 28 5.51 -8.28 3.98
C ALA A 28 4.30 -8.51 4.89
N ASP A 29 4.52 -8.62 6.20
CA ASP A 29 3.45 -8.80 7.18
C ASP A 29 2.52 -7.59 7.24
N GLN A 30 3.07 -6.38 7.17
CA GLN A 30 2.28 -5.16 7.18
C GLN A 30 1.44 -5.03 5.91
N LEU A 31 1.99 -5.37 4.75
CA LEU A 31 1.23 -5.38 3.51
C LEU A 31 0.10 -6.41 3.54
N ALA A 32 0.36 -7.61 4.05
CA ALA A 32 -0.66 -8.64 4.20
C ALA A 32 -1.79 -8.16 5.13
N LEU A 33 -1.46 -7.54 6.24
CA LEU A 33 -2.45 -6.99 7.17
C LEU A 33 -3.26 -5.85 6.53
N PHE A 34 -2.63 -4.99 5.75
CA PHE A 34 -3.31 -3.92 5.01
C PHE A 34 -4.42 -4.48 4.12
N PHE A 35 -4.10 -5.49 3.32
CA PHE A 35 -5.08 -6.13 2.44
C PHE A 35 -6.16 -6.88 3.22
N GLU A 36 -5.79 -7.56 4.31
CA GLU A 36 -6.75 -8.26 5.17
C GLU A 36 -7.80 -7.32 5.73
N ILE A 37 -7.38 -6.15 6.20
CA ILE A 37 -8.30 -5.13 6.74
C ILE A 37 -9.22 -4.60 5.64
N LEU A 38 -8.69 -4.32 4.45
CA LEU A 38 -9.51 -3.91 3.32
C LEU A 38 -10.57 -4.96 2.96
N TYR A 39 -10.18 -6.23 2.88
CA TYR A 39 -11.10 -7.30 2.52
C TYR A 39 -12.13 -7.60 3.60
N ALA A 40 -11.85 -7.23 4.84
CA ALA A 40 -12.82 -7.28 5.93
C ALA A 40 -13.83 -6.12 5.90
N GLY A 41 -13.73 -5.22 4.91
CA GLY A 41 -14.63 -4.07 4.78
C GLY A 41 -14.26 -2.91 5.70
N ARG A 42 -13.04 -2.89 6.21
CA ARG A 42 -12.57 -1.85 7.13
C ARG A 42 -11.49 -0.99 6.48
N THR A 43 -11.02 0.01 7.19
CA THR A 43 -10.10 1.02 6.69
C THR A 43 -8.72 0.84 7.34
N PRO A 44 -7.71 0.36 6.60
CA PRO A 44 -6.37 0.26 7.14
C PRO A 44 -5.72 1.65 7.20
N ARG A 45 -4.96 1.90 8.26
CA ARG A 45 -4.12 3.10 8.41
C ARG A 45 -2.67 2.70 8.51
N ILE A 46 -1.82 3.32 7.71
CA ILE A 46 -0.37 3.30 7.89
C ILE A 46 0.00 4.38 8.90
N ASN A 47 0.53 3.99 10.02
CA ASN A 47 1.00 4.92 11.05
C ASN A 47 2.45 5.35 10.78
N SER A 48 2.91 6.40 11.46
CA SER A 48 4.23 6.97 11.25
C SER A 48 5.39 6.00 11.54
N ASP A 49 5.13 4.96 12.33
CA ASP A 49 6.09 3.90 12.63
C ASP A 49 6.07 2.73 11.63
N GLY A 50 5.28 2.85 10.56
CA GLY A 50 5.15 1.79 9.55
C GLY A 50 4.21 0.66 9.94
N VAL A 51 3.55 0.74 11.08
CA VAL A 51 2.61 -0.28 11.56
C VAL A 51 1.20 0.02 11.05
N ILE A 52 0.54 -1.01 10.56
CA ILE A 52 -0.85 -0.92 10.08
C ILE A 52 -1.80 -1.06 11.26
N SER A 53 -2.81 -0.20 11.32
CA SER A 53 -3.90 -0.31 12.29
C SER A 53 -5.25 -0.37 11.59
N ASN A 54 -6.25 -0.93 12.28
CA ASN A 54 -7.58 -1.19 11.76
C ASN A 54 -8.54 -0.11 12.24
N HIS A 55 -9.25 0.52 11.32
CA HIS A 55 -10.20 1.57 11.62
C HIS A 55 -11.53 1.35 10.92
N ALA A 56 -12.59 1.89 11.49
CA ALA A 56 -13.91 1.91 10.87
C ALA A 56 -14.13 3.31 10.29
N SER A 57 -14.03 3.43 8.98
CA SER A 57 -14.29 4.66 8.27
C SER A 57 -15.05 4.34 6.99
N THR A 58 -14.62 4.82 5.83
CA THR A 58 -15.33 4.61 4.57
C THR A 58 -14.85 3.33 3.89
N TYR A 59 -15.80 2.49 3.48
CA TYR A 59 -15.49 1.30 2.68
C TYR A 59 -14.71 1.67 1.41
N GLY A 60 -13.68 0.88 1.11
CA GLY A 60 -12.83 1.13 -0.05
C GLY A 60 -11.85 2.26 0.12
N SER A 61 -11.60 2.69 1.34
CA SER A 61 -10.65 3.75 1.69
C SER A 61 -9.50 3.22 2.53
N PHE A 62 -8.43 3.96 2.54
CA PHE A 62 -7.27 3.71 3.41
C PHE A 62 -6.74 5.04 3.91
N GLN A 63 -5.92 4.99 4.96
CA GLN A 63 -5.41 6.20 5.59
C GLN A 63 -3.88 6.17 5.65
N THR A 64 -3.30 7.33 5.41
CA THR A 64 -1.88 7.58 5.56
C THR A 64 -1.66 8.74 6.52
N MET A 65 -0.44 8.88 7.02
CA MET A 65 -0.07 10.01 7.88
C MET A 65 0.75 11.00 7.06
N SER A 66 0.43 12.28 7.17
CA SER A 66 1.26 13.32 6.56
C SER A 66 2.55 13.49 7.35
N GLY A 67 3.68 13.61 6.65
CA GLY A 67 4.96 13.94 7.27
C GLY A 67 5.14 15.46 7.44
N GLY A 68 4.18 16.12 8.06
CA GLY A 68 4.10 17.57 8.04
C GLY A 68 5.30 18.31 8.63
N THR A 69 5.66 19.42 8.01
CA THR A 69 6.62 20.40 8.53
C THR A 69 6.09 21.14 9.75
N SER A 70 4.82 20.97 10.09
CA SER A 70 4.14 21.62 11.24
C SER A 70 4.26 20.86 12.55
N GLY A 71 5.02 19.76 12.60
CA GLY A 71 5.30 19.01 13.82
C GLY A 71 4.25 17.99 14.24
N PHE A 72 3.04 18.02 13.67
CA PHE A 72 1.98 17.06 13.99
C PHE A 72 1.54 16.32 12.73
N PRO A 73 1.74 14.99 12.68
CA PRO A 73 1.22 14.20 11.56
C PRO A 73 -0.31 14.29 11.50
N LYS A 74 -0.84 14.45 10.30
CA LYS A 74 -2.27 14.44 10.07
C LYS A 74 -2.67 13.16 9.37
N VAL A 75 -3.85 12.65 9.70
CA VAL A 75 -4.44 11.51 9.00
C VAL A 75 -5.02 12.01 7.68
N LEU A 76 -4.60 11.37 6.58
CA LEU A 76 -5.13 11.60 5.25
C LEU A 76 -5.88 10.34 4.80
N GLU A 77 -7.12 10.50 4.37
CA GLU A 77 -7.91 9.38 3.85
C GLU A 77 -8.01 9.49 2.34
N ARG A 78 -7.81 8.35 1.66
CA ARG A 78 -7.87 8.25 0.20
C ARG A 78 -8.72 7.05 -0.18
N THR A 79 -9.34 7.10 -1.35
CA THR A 79 -10.04 5.93 -1.89
C THR A 79 -9.06 5.03 -2.63
N CYS A 80 -9.26 3.72 -2.53
CA CYS A 80 -8.49 2.76 -3.32
C CYS A 80 -8.64 3.05 -4.82
N ASN A 81 -9.85 3.39 -5.26
CA ASN A 81 -10.13 3.66 -6.67
C ASN A 81 -9.26 4.78 -7.25
N SER A 82 -8.96 5.81 -6.47
CA SER A 82 -8.12 6.92 -6.96
C SER A 82 -6.70 6.46 -7.32
N TRP A 83 -6.14 5.53 -6.54
CA TRP A 83 -4.82 4.96 -6.85
C TRP A 83 -4.88 3.91 -7.95
N ILE A 84 -5.94 3.10 -7.99
CA ILE A 84 -6.11 2.06 -9.02
C ILE A 84 -6.11 2.68 -10.42
N LEU A 85 -6.80 3.79 -10.62
CA LEU A 85 -6.82 4.49 -11.90
C LEU A 85 -5.41 4.92 -12.32
N SER A 86 -4.62 5.40 -11.35
CA SER A 86 -3.22 5.76 -11.58
C SER A 86 -2.37 4.52 -11.93
N PHE A 87 -2.56 3.41 -11.24
CA PHE A 87 -1.83 2.16 -11.52
C PHE A 87 -2.09 1.66 -12.95
N ILE A 88 -3.35 1.67 -13.37
CA ILE A 88 -3.73 1.25 -14.72
C ILE A 88 -3.08 2.13 -15.76
N THR A 89 -3.07 3.45 -15.54
CA THR A 89 -2.44 4.40 -16.44
C THR A 89 -0.93 4.17 -16.52
N ASN A 90 -0.26 3.97 -15.38
CA ASN A 90 1.16 3.71 -15.34
C ASN A 90 1.53 2.40 -16.06
N ASP A 91 0.71 1.36 -15.91
CA ASP A 91 0.93 0.10 -16.61
C ASP A 91 0.86 0.25 -18.12
N LYS A 92 -0.11 1.03 -18.61
CA LYS A 92 -0.23 1.32 -20.05
C LYS A 92 0.97 2.10 -20.60
N LEU A 93 1.49 3.04 -19.81
CA LEU A 93 2.60 3.89 -20.24
C LEU A 93 3.95 3.19 -20.17
N TYR A 94 4.17 2.35 -19.16
CA TYR A 94 5.48 1.81 -18.83
C TYR A 94 5.57 0.28 -18.87
N ASN A 95 4.46 -0.41 -19.14
CA ASN A 95 4.40 -1.87 -19.22
C ASN A 95 4.97 -2.53 -17.96
N LEU A 96 4.41 -2.19 -16.79
CA LEU A 96 4.95 -2.60 -15.49
C LEU A 96 4.55 -4.00 -15.04
N SER A 97 3.42 -4.53 -15.55
CA SER A 97 2.91 -5.84 -15.14
C SER A 97 3.95 -6.94 -15.30
N GLY A 98 4.13 -7.74 -14.25
CA GLY A 98 5.09 -8.84 -14.25
C GLY A 98 6.54 -8.43 -13.99
N SER A 99 6.82 -7.16 -13.76
CA SER A 99 8.18 -6.66 -13.48
C SER A 99 8.62 -6.98 -12.05
N ARG A 100 9.89 -6.79 -11.77
CA ARG A 100 10.44 -6.73 -10.40
C ARG A 100 10.49 -5.29 -9.94
N VAL A 101 10.07 -5.07 -8.72
CA VAL A 101 10.05 -3.74 -8.12
C VAL A 101 10.83 -3.76 -6.81
N ALA A 102 11.78 -2.84 -6.67
CA ALA A 102 12.51 -2.66 -5.42
C ALA A 102 11.84 -1.57 -4.58
N LEU A 103 11.67 -1.85 -3.30
CA LEU A 103 11.15 -0.87 -2.35
C LEU A 103 12.28 -0.35 -1.47
N PHE A 104 12.24 0.95 -1.24
CA PHE A 104 13.18 1.62 -0.35
C PHE A 104 12.42 2.34 0.75
N GLY A 105 12.81 2.12 2.00
CA GLY A 105 12.27 2.81 3.14
C GLY A 105 11.02 2.16 3.73
N SER A 106 10.41 2.87 4.65
CA SER A 106 9.23 2.43 5.39
C SER A 106 7.95 2.63 4.60
N LEU A 107 6.95 1.78 4.84
CA LEU A 107 5.60 1.96 4.30
C LEU A 107 4.92 3.23 4.82
N ALA A 108 5.43 3.83 5.89
CA ALA A 108 4.95 5.12 6.38
C ALA A 108 5.17 6.24 5.36
N HIS A 109 6.13 6.09 4.45
CA HIS A 109 6.29 7.02 3.33
C HIS A 109 5.28 6.68 2.23
N SER A 110 4.46 7.66 1.87
CA SER A 110 3.40 7.47 0.87
C SER A 110 3.91 6.93 -0.47
N LEU A 111 5.10 7.34 -0.89
CA LEU A 111 5.68 6.86 -2.14
C LEU A 111 6.04 5.37 -2.07
N SER A 112 6.58 4.91 -0.94
CA SER A 112 6.88 3.49 -0.73
C SER A 112 5.61 2.65 -0.67
N LEU A 113 4.59 3.13 0.04
CA LEU A 113 3.29 2.47 0.10
C LEU A 113 2.65 2.39 -1.29
N TYR A 114 2.64 3.50 -2.02
CA TYR A 114 2.10 3.56 -3.37
C TYR A 114 2.79 2.54 -4.29
N GLY A 115 4.11 2.52 -4.30
CA GLY A 115 4.88 1.60 -5.13
C GLY A 115 4.66 0.14 -4.77
N ALA A 116 4.55 -0.18 -3.49
CA ALA A 116 4.29 -1.55 -3.03
C ALA A 116 2.91 -2.02 -3.48
N ILE A 117 1.88 -1.22 -3.27
CA ILE A 117 0.52 -1.58 -3.63
C ILE A 117 0.36 -1.66 -5.15
N GLU A 118 0.95 -0.73 -5.89
CA GLU A 118 0.96 -0.77 -7.36
C GLU A 118 1.56 -2.08 -7.86
N ALA A 119 2.72 -2.46 -7.35
CA ALA A 119 3.40 -3.68 -7.77
C ALA A 119 2.54 -4.93 -7.47
N ILE A 120 1.93 -5.00 -6.29
CA ILE A 120 1.06 -6.11 -5.91
C ILE A 120 -0.18 -6.16 -6.81
N PHE A 121 -0.78 -5.01 -7.09
CA PHE A 121 -1.96 -4.92 -7.94
C PHE A 121 -1.67 -5.34 -9.38
N LEU A 122 -0.49 -5.00 -9.91
CA LEU A 122 -0.10 -5.29 -11.28
C LEU A 122 0.56 -6.66 -11.48
N GLY A 123 0.71 -7.46 -10.43
CA GLY A 123 1.28 -8.80 -10.54
C GLY A 123 2.81 -8.82 -10.59
N CYS A 124 3.47 -7.82 -10.03
CA CYS A 124 4.92 -7.74 -9.96
C CYS A 124 5.49 -8.51 -8.76
N GLU A 125 6.77 -8.84 -8.84
CA GLU A 125 7.54 -9.24 -7.66
C GLU A 125 8.03 -8.00 -6.91
N VAL A 126 7.91 -8.04 -5.61
CA VAL A 126 8.31 -6.92 -4.75
C VAL A 126 9.49 -7.29 -3.89
#